data_a8d69face3bc3079a79ec65d7ce7c902
#
_entry.id   a8d69face3bc3079a79ec65d7ce7c902
#
_cell.length_a   1.000
_cell.length_b   1.000
_cell.length_c   1.000
_cell.angle_alpha   90.00
_cell.angle_beta   90.00
_cell.angle_gamma   90.00
#
_symmetry.space_group_name_H-M   'P 1'
#
loop_
_entity.id
_entity.type
_entity.pdbx_description
1 polymer ?
#
loop_
_entity_poly.entity_id
_entity_poly.type
_entity_poly.pdbx_seq_one_letter_code
_entity_poly.pdbx_strand_id
1 'polypeptide(L)'
;ETGRTFQFILAVCAMTSTQKGPLWWAAHHRRHHRYSDTPDDPHSAYQNGFWWAHVGWVLSDRFNKTTLEEVRDLLRFPELVWLNRSPNYLVPPVAFAVVLLLFGGWPALVWGFFFNTVLLWHWSFSINSLAHLVGVRRYETPEPDRSKNSWWLAIPTLGEGWHNNHHRYPSSARQGFVWWQYDLTYAALCLLALCGIVQNLQRPTPDVVAEGYAF
;
A
#
# COMPACT_ATOMS: atom_id res chain seq x y z
N GLU A 1 4.01 -13.27 8.36
CA GLU A 1 4.39 -12.72 9.67
C GLU A 1 5.88 -12.43 9.70
N THR A 2 6.34 -11.51 10.56
CA THR A 2 7.75 -11.18 10.75
C THR A 2 8.03 -10.83 12.21
N GLY A 3 9.31 -10.86 12.60
CA GLY A 3 9.73 -10.43 13.93
C GLY A 3 9.54 -8.92 14.13
N ARG A 4 9.35 -8.50 15.38
CA ARG A 4 9.06 -7.11 15.78
C ARG A 4 10.11 -6.10 15.27
N THR A 5 11.38 -6.48 15.33
CA THR A 5 12.49 -5.61 14.84
C THR A 5 12.38 -5.39 13.34
N PHE A 6 12.13 -6.44 12.56
CA PHE A 6 12.00 -6.31 11.12
C PHE A 6 10.73 -5.55 10.72
N GLN A 7 9.62 -5.75 11.45
CA GLN A 7 8.41 -4.94 11.30
C GLN A 7 8.71 -3.43 11.46
N PHE A 8 9.50 -3.08 12.48
CA PHE A 8 9.89 -1.69 12.69
C PHE A 8 10.77 -1.15 11.56
N ILE A 9 11.74 -1.95 11.09
CA ILE A 9 12.56 -1.59 9.91
C ILE A 9 11.69 -1.33 8.69
N LEU A 10 10.74 -2.21 8.39
CA LEU A 10 9.81 -2.00 7.28
C LEU A 10 8.96 -0.73 7.45
N ALA A 11 8.50 -0.45 8.67
CA ALA A 11 7.74 0.77 8.95
C ALA A 11 8.60 2.04 8.74
N VAL A 12 9.85 2.04 9.18
CA VAL A 12 10.80 3.15 8.95
C VAL A 12 11.06 3.32 7.45
N CYS A 13 11.32 2.24 6.72
CA CYS A 13 11.50 2.29 5.26
C CYS A 13 10.25 2.84 4.55
N ALA A 14 9.06 2.38 4.93
CA ALA A 14 7.81 2.88 4.36
C ALA A 14 7.62 4.38 4.64
N MET A 15 8.02 4.88 5.82
CA MET A 15 7.88 6.31 6.15
C MET A 15 8.82 7.21 5.34
N THR A 16 9.91 6.69 4.74
CA THR A 16 10.75 7.49 3.84
C THR A 16 9.98 7.99 2.61
N SER A 17 8.83 7.38 2.29
CA SER A 17 7.91 7.82 1.23
C SER A 17 7.17 9.14 1.53
N THR A 18 7.29 9.68 2.74
CA THR A 18 6.67 10.95 3.17
C THR A 18 5.13 10.93 3.09
N GLN A 19 4.51 9.80 3.41
CA GLN A 19 3.05 9.60 3.31
C GLN A 19 2.37 9.39 4.67
N LYS A 20 2.62 10.26 5.65
CA LYS A 20 2.08 10.16 7.03
C LYS A 20 2.59 8.93 7.80
N GLY A 21 1.93 8.55 8.90
CA GLY A 21 2.38 7.48 9.78
C GLY A 21 1.88 6.08 9.41
N PRO A 22 2.55 5.01 9.92
CA PRO A 22 2.21 3.63 9.53
C PRO A 22 0.82 3.19 10.01
N LEU A 23 0.37 3.65 11.18
CA LEU A 23 -0.96 3.33 11.69
C LEU A 23 -2.04 4.11 10.94
N TRP A 24 -1.73 5.32 10.49
CA TRP A 24 -2.64 6.12 9.68
C TRP A 24 -2.95 5.41 8.36
N TRP A 25 -1.91 4.93 7.67
CA TRP A 25 -2.07 4.17 6.43
C TRP A 25 -2.85 2.88 6.64
N ALA A 26 -2.46 2.09 7.65
CA ALA A 26 -3.15 0.84 7.95
C ALA A 26 -4.64 1.06 8.27
N ALA A 27 -4.98 2.10 9.05
CA ALA A 27 -6.35 2.41 9.40
C ALA A 27 -7.20 2.78 8.18
N HIS A 28 -6.68 3.67 7.32
CA HIS A 28 -7.41 4.13 6.14
C HIS A 28 -7.52 3.02 5.08
N HIS A 29 -6.49 2.20 4.91
CA HIS A 29 -6.52 1.07 3.99
C HIS A 29 -7.51 -0.02 4.43
N ARG A 30 -7.56 -0.36 5.73
CA ARG A 30 -8.56 -1.28 6.28
C ARG A 30 -9.98 -0.74 6.15
N ARG A 31 -10.15 0.56 6.36
CA ARG A 31 -11.43 1.24 6.13
C ARG A 31 -11.84 1.19 4.67
N HIS A 32 -10.92 1.43 3.74
CA HIS A 32 -11.15 1.31 2.31
C HIS A 32 -11.65 -0.10 1.95
N HIS A 33 -10.96 -1.17 2.39
CA HIS A 33 -11.41 -2.54 2.12
C HIS A 33 -12.80 -2.85 2.68
N ARG A 34 -13.14 -2.27 3.84
CA ARG A 34 -14.47 -2.48 4.45
C ARG A 34 -15.59 -1.75 3.70
N TYR A 35 -15.31 -0.59 3.17
CA TYR A 35 -16.28 0.32 2.58
C TYR A 35 -15.96 0.66 1.12
N SER A 36 -15.21 -0.19 0.42
CA SER A 36 -14.73 0.08 -0.94
C SER A 36 -15.84 0.58 -1.85
N ASP A 37 -15.57 1.74 -2.46
CA ASP A 37 -16.46 2.46 -3.39
C ASP A 37 -17.83 2.87 -2.83
N THR A 38 -18.05 2.78 -1.50
CA THR A 38 -19.20 3.40 -0.82
C THR A 38 -18.94 4.88 -0.49
N PRO A 39 -19.96 5.66 -0.05
CA PRO A 39 -19.76 7.02 0.46
C PRO A 39 -18.83 7.13 1.68
N ASP A 40 -18.62 6.03 2.43
CA ASP A 40 -17.73 5.95 3.59
C ASP A 40 -16.28 5.59 3.23
N ASP A 41 -15.99 5.29 1.97
CA ASP A 41 -14.64 5.06 1.47
C ASP A 41 -13.85 6.38 1.47
N PRO A 42 -12.64 6.41 2.09
CA PRO A 42 -11.81 7.60 2.13
C PRO A 42 -11.45 8.15 0.75
N HIS A 43 -11.28 7.28 -0.24
CA HIS A 43 -10.72 7.65 -1.54
C HIS A 43 -11.43 7.03 -2.74
N SER A 44 -12.72 6.75 -2.66
CA SER A 44 -13.46 6.26 -3.82
C SER A 44 -13.43 7.25 -4.98
N ALA A 45 -12.94 6.78 -6.13
CA ALA A 45 -12.97 7.53 -7.38
C ALA A 45 -14.40 7.65 -7.95
N TYR A 46 -15.27 6.71 -7.64
CA TYR A 46 -16.69 6.72 -8.07
C TYR A 46 -17.52 7.71 -7.30
N GLN A 47 -17.26 7.88 -5.99
CA GLN A 47 -18.01 8.80 -5.13
C GLN A 47 -17.53 10.25 -5.28
N ASN A 48 -16.21 10.46 -5.39
CA ASN A 48 -15.62 11.79 -5.25
C ASN A 48 -14.76 12.21 -6.46
N GLY A 49 -14.67 11.38 -7.48
CA GLY A 49 -13.90 11.64 -8.70
C GLY A 49 -12.42 11.29 -8.61
N PHE A 50 -11.78 11.26 -9.78
CA PHE A 50 -10.39 10.82 -9.94
C PHE A 50 -9.41 11.61 -9.08
N TRP A 51 -9.42 12.93 -9.12
CA TRP A 51 -8.43 13.76 -8.41
C TRP A 51 -8.54 13.67 -6.90
N TRP A 52 -9.75 13.45 -6.39
CA TRP A 52 -9.94 13.16 -4.98
C TRP A 52 -9.29 11.85 -4.60
N ALA A 53 -9.61 10.77 -5.29
CA ALA A 53 -9.06 9.44 -5.01
C ALA A 53 -7.54 9.40 -5.18
N HIS A 54 -7.03 10.10 -6.20
CA HIS A 54 -5.60 10.13 -6.50
C HIS A 54 -4.80 10.86 -5.41
N VAL A 55 -5.13 12.11 -5.11
CA VAL A 55 -4.33 12.96 -4.20
C VAL A 55 -5.15 13.75 -3.19
N GLY A 56 -6.36 14.13 -3.52
CA GLY A 56 -7.14 15.08 -2.72
C GLY A 56 -7.42 14.60 -1.29
N TRP A 57 -7.74 13.32 -1.12
CA TRP A 57 -8.06 12.74 0.19
C TRP A 57 -6.87 12.77 1.16
N VAL A 58 -5.64 12.53 0.69
CA VAL A 58 -4.40 12.56 1.50
C VAL A 58 -4.09 13.98 1.97
N LEU A 59 -4.38 14.98 1.14
CA LEU A 59 -4.16 16.39 1.43
C LEU A 59 -5.30 17.03 2.23
N SER A 60 -6.45 16.36 2.34
CA SER A 60 -7.61 16.87 3.06
C SER A 60 -7.46 16.71 4.57
N ASP A 61 -7.87 17.73 5.33
CA ASP A 61 -7.96 17.68 6.79
C ASP A 61 -8.98 16.66 7.30
N ARG A 62 -9.96 16.29 6.46
CA ARG A 62 -11.01 15.31 6.79
C ARG A 62 -10.44 13.98 7.27
N PHE A 63 -9.31 13.56 6.71
CA PHE A 63 -8.68 12.27 7.00
C PHE A 63 -7.34 12.38 7.73
N ASN A 64 -7.05 13.52 8.37
CA ASN A 64 -5.80 13.71 9.11
C ASN A 64 -5.68 12.79 10.35
N LYS A 65 -6.79 12.45 10.98
CA LYS A 65 -6.80 11.63 12.20
C LYS A 65 -6.69 10.15 11.87
N THR A 66 -5.90 9.43 12.66
CA THR A 66 -5.86 7.97 12.64
C THR A 66 -7.07 7.40 13.40
N THR A 67 -7.87 6.57 12.75
CA THR A 67 -8.96 5.83 13.39
C THR A 67 -8.36 4.65 14.14
N LEU A 68 -8.11 4.79 15.44
CA LEU A 68 -7.38 3.81 16.25
C LEU A 68 -8.15 2.48 16.39
N GLU A 69 -9.47 2.52 16.27
CA GLU A 69 -10.35 1.34 16.30
C GLU A 69 -10.02 0.34 15.20
N GLU A 70 -9.58 0.83 14.03
CA GLU A 70 -9.22 0.01 12.88
C GLU A 70 -7.87 -0.69 13.02
N VAL A 71 -7.04 -0.25 13.96
CA VAL A 71 -5.63 -0.71 14.12
C VAL A 71 -5.28 -1.12 15.55
N ARG A 72 -6.26 -1.59 16.32
CA ARG A 72 -6.08 -2.00 17.73
C ARG A 72 -4.96 -3.02 17.92
N ASP A 73 -4.81 -3.94 16.98
CA ASP A 73 -3.75 -4.95 16.95
C ASP A 73 -2.35 -4.35 16.80
N LEU A 74 -2.21 -3.19 16.14
CA LEU A 74 -0.94 -2.49 15.95
C LEU A 74 -0.59 -1.58 17.13
N LEU A 75 -1.56 -1.19 17.98
CA LEU A 75 -1.32 -0.34 19.15
C LEU A 75 -0.44 -1.01 20.21
N ARG A 76 -0.31 -2.33 20.19
CA ARG A 76 0.59 -3.09 21.06
C ARG A 76 2.09 -2.84 20.77
N PHE A 77 2.40 -2.17 19.67
CA PHE A 77 3.77 -1.84 19.26
C PHE A 77 4.05 -0.36 19.50
N PRO A 78 4.63 0.03 20.65
CA PRO A 78 4.85 1.44 20.99
C PRO A 78 5.73 2.19 20.00
N GLU A 79 6.65 1.50 19.32
CA GLU A 79 7.49 2.07 18.26
C GLU A 79 6.67 2.49 17.03
N LEU A 80 5.64 1.73 16.64
CA LEU A 80 4.74 2.11 15.55
C LEU A 80 3.85 3.29 15.96
N VAL A 81 3.39 3.27 17.23
CA VAL A 81 2.63 4.39 17.80
C VAL A 81 3.49 5.66 17.82
N TRP A 82 4.77 5.54 18.20
CA TRP A 82 5.70 6.66 18.19
C TRP A 82 5.92 7.22 16.77
N LEU A 83 6.18 6.35 15.79
CA LEU A 83 6.32 6.74 14.38
C LEU A 83 5.07 7.43 13.82
N ASN A 84 3.87 7.04 14.30
CA ASN A 84 2.61 7.58 13.80
C ASN A 84 2.27 8.97 14.33
N ARG A 85 2.90 9.42 15.43
CA ARG A 85 2.64 10.73 16.05
C ARG A 85 3.26 11.86 15.23
N SER A 86 2.54 12.98 15.12
CA SER A 86 3.11 14.22 14.60
C SER A 86 4.06 14.84 15.64
N PRO A 87 5.26 15.31 15.26
CA PRO A 87 5.88 15.28 13.92
C PRO A 87 6.76 14.04 13.64
N ASN A 88 6.74 12.99 14.48
CA ASN A 88 7.69 11.87 14.43
C ASN A 88 7.68 11.12 13.07
N TYR A 89 6.54 11.07 12.38
CA TYR A 89 6.48 10.46 11.05
C TYR A 89 7.36 11.17 10.00
N LEU A 90 7.82 12.39 10.31
CA LEU A 90 8.78 13.12 9.46
C LEU A 90 10.22 12.74 9.72
N VAL A 91 10.53 12.06 10.84
CA VAL A 91 11.90 11.68 11.18
C VAL A 91 12.55 10.79 10.12
N PRO A 92 11.94 9.67 9.66
CA PRO A 92 12.54 8.84 8.63
C PRO A 92 12.79 9.56 7.30
N PRO A 93 11.84 10.31 6.70
CA PRO A 93 12.08 10.99 5.44
C PRO A 93 13.13 12.10 5.56
N VAL A 94 13.13 12.86 6.65
CA VAL A 94 14.15 13.89 6.87
C VAL A 94 15.54 13.27 7.05
N ALA A 95 15.66 12.19 7.83
CA ALA A 95 16.91 11.46 7.98
C ALA A 95 17.41 10.91 6.63
N PHE A 96 16.52 10.35 5.82
CA PHE A 96 16.86 9.84 4.49
C PHE A 96 17.32 10.97 3.55
N ALA A 97 16.62 12.12 3.53
CA ALA A 97 17.01 13.29 2.77
C ALA A 97 18.40 13.82 3.17
N VAL A 98 18.69 13.88 4.48
CA VAL A 98 19.99 14.29 5.02
C VAL A 98 21.09 13.30 4.59
N VAL A 99 20.85 12.00 4.68
CA VAL A 99 21.81 10.96 4.22
C VAL A 99 22.12 11.16 2.74
N LEU A 100 21.11 11.32 1.89
CA LEU A 100 21.32 11.55 0.45
C LEU A 100 22.13 12.84 0.19
N LEU A 101 21.82 13.92 0.91
CA LEU A 101 22.55 15.18 0.77
C LEU A 101 24.02 15.04 1.17
N LEU A 102 24.30 14.37 2.29
CA LEU A 102 25.66 14.22 2.83
C LEU A 102 26.54 13.32 1.97
N PHE A 103 25.99 12.23 1.42
CA PHE A 103 26.76 11.24 0.65
C PHE A 103 26.75 11.46 -0.85
N GLY A 104 25.72 12.10 -1.40
CA GLY A 104 25.56 12.30 -2.84
C GLY A 104 25.31 13.76 -3.25
N GLY A 105 25.31 14.69 -2.30
CA GLY A 105 25.14 16.12 -2.56
C GLY A 105 23.73 16.47 -3.09
N TRP A 106 23.63 17.67 -3.65
CA TRP A 106 22.38 18.17 -4.24
C TRP A 106 21.75 17.27 -5.30
N PRO A 107 22.50 16.65 -6.22
CA PRO A 107 21.91 15.74 -7.20
C PRO A 107 21.19 14.55 -6.56
N ALA A 108 21.77 13.93 -5.53
CA ALA A 108 21.15 12.82 -4.83
C ALA A 108 19.92 13.26 -4.04
N LEU A 109 19.93 14.44 -3.42
CA LEU A 109 18.76 14.99 -2.75
C LEU A 109 17.64 15.27 -3.75
N VAL A 110 17.93 15.92 -4.87
CA VAL A 110 16.90 16.30 -5.85
C VAL A 110 16.30 15.06 -6.53
N TRP A 111 17.13 14.19 -7.08
CA TRP A 111 16.65 13.03 -7.82
C TRP A 111 16.29 11.83 -6.94
N GLY A 112 17.10 11.55 -5.93
CA GLY A 112 16.92 10.41 -5.03
C GLY A 112 15.82 10.62 -3.99
N PHE A 113 15.56 11.86 -3.58
CA PHE A 113 14.51 12.14 -2.60
C PHE A 113 13.32 12.86 -3.25
N PHE A 114 13.44 14.10 -3.68
CA PHE A 114 12.26 14.87 -4.12
C PHE A 114 11.59 14.26 -5.34
N PHE A 115 12.34 14.05 -6.43
CA PHE A 115 11.76 13.50 -7.65
C PHE A 115 11.22 12.09 -7.43
N ASN A 116 12.00 11.22 -6.79
CA ASN A 116 11.60 9.85 -6.52
C ASN A 116 10.37 9.77 -5.60
N THR A 117 10.27 10.61 -4.57
CA THR A 117 9.11 10.67 -3.68
C THR A 117 7.84 11.06 -4.44
N VAL A 118 7.92 12.09 -5.30
CA VAL A 118 6.76 12.50 -6.12
C VAL A 118 6.35 11.39 -7.09
N LEU A 119 7.31 10.74 -7.74
CA LEU A 119 7.05 9.63 -8.64
C LEU A 119 6.39 8.45 -7.90
N LEU A 120 6.92 8.09 -6.73
CA LEU A 120 6.36 7.04 -5.87
C LEU A 120 4.92 7.37 -5.44
N TRP A 121 4.63 8.62 -5.09
CA TRP A 121 3.28 9.05 -4.75
C TRP A 121 2.31 8.81 -5.90
N HIS A 122 2.67 9.21 -7.11
CA HIS A 122 1.79 9.01 -8.27
C HIS A 122 1.54 7.53 -8.57
N TRP A 123 2.53 6.65 -8.43
CA TRP A 123 2.32 5.21 -8.58
C TRP A 123 1.43 4.64 -7.47
N SER A 124 1.72 4.95 -6.21
CA SER A 124 0.91 4.49 -5.06
C SER A 124 -0.53 5.01 -5.15
N PHE A 125 -0.72 6.31 -5.46
CA PHE A 125 -2.05 6.91 -5.57
C PHE A 125 -2.82 6.43 -6.81
N SER A 126 -2.12 5.93 -7.83
CA SER A 126 -2.76 5.29 -8.99
C SER A 126 -3.49 4.01 -8.60
N ILE A 127 -3.05 3.31 -7.57
CA ILE A 127 -3.79 2.17 -7.03
C ILE A 127 -5.13 2.62 -6.44
N ASN A 128 -5.16 3.72 -5.69
CA ASN A 128 -6.40 4.25 -5.13
C ASN A 128 -7.37 4.78 -6.19
N SER A 129 -6.87 5.25 -7.33
CA SER A 129 -7.67 5.90 -8.37
C SER A 129 -7.84 5.03 -9.62
N LEU A 130 -6.76 4.81 -10.37
CA LEU A 130 -6.83 4.11 -11.67
C LEU A 130 -7.21 2.64 -11.52
N ALA A 131 -6.75 1.95 -10.48
CA ALA A 131 -7.05 0.53 -10.29
C ALA A 131 -8.51 0.25 -9.88
N HIS A 132 -9.32 1.28 -9.60
CA HIS A 132 -10.77 1.16 -9.51
C HIS A 132 -11.49 1.57 -10.82
N LEU A 133 -10.86 2.39 -11.66
CA LEU A 133 -11.47 2.93 -12.88
C LEU A 133 -11.11 2.14 -14.15
N VAL A 134 -9.85 1.69 -14.28
CA VAL A 134 -9.29 1.13 -15.52
C VAL A 134 -8.66 -0.24 -15.28
N GLY A 135 -9.03 -1.22 -16.09
CA GLY A 135 -8.51 -2.58 -16.01
C GLY A 135 -9.60 -3.63 -16.14
N VAL A 136 -9.30 -4.87 -15.74
CA VAL A 136 -10.18 -6.03 -15.86
C VAL A 136 -10.61 -6.48 -14.45
N ARG A 137 -11.90 -6.65 -14.23
CA ARG A 137 -12.46 -7.32 -13.05
C ARG A 137 -12.41 -8.82 -13.30
N ARG A 138 -11.47 -9.49 -12.69
CA ARG A 138 -11.25 -10.93 -12.85
C ARG A 138 -12.01 -11.75 -11.81
N TYR A 139 -12.21 -11.18 -10.64
CA TYR A 139 -12.91 -11.81 -9.52
C TYR A 139 -14.09 -10.95 -9.10
N GLU A 140 -15.15 -11.61 -8.70
CA GLU A 140 -16.24 -10.92 -8.04
C GLU A 140 -15.83 -10.48 -6.64
N THR A 141 -16.12 -9.23 -6.32
CA THR A 141 -15.93 -8.61 -5.02
C THR A 141 -17.27 -8.12 -4.49
N PRO A 142 -17.46 -7.96 -3.16
CA PRO A 142 -18.72 -7.46 -2.63
C PRO A 142 -19.09 -6.10 -3.24
N GLU A 143 -20.35 -5.94 -3.64
CA GLU A 143 -20.83 -4.65 -4.12
C GLU A 143 -20.76 -3.57 -3.02
N PRO A 144 -20.41 -2.32 -3.34
CA PRO A 144 -20.17 -1.75 -4.68
C PRO A 144 -18.71 -1.70 -5.13
N ASP A 145 -17.79 -2.53 -4.56
CA ASP A 145 -16.39 -2.56 -4.93
C ASP A 145 -16.17 -2.75 -6.43
N ARG A 146 -15.40 -1.88 -7.04
CA ARG A 146 -15.10 -1.85 -8.48
C ARG A 146 -13.62 -2.00 -8.79
N SER A 147 -12.87 -2.58 -7.86
CA SER A 147 -11.44 -2.88 -8.03
C SER A 147 -11.18 -3.67 -9.31
N LYS A 148 -10.07 -3.36 -9.97
CA LYS A 148 -9.67 -3.95 -11.26
C LYS A 148 -8.20 -4.33 -11.25
N ASN A 149 -7.87 -5.36 -12.01
CA ASN A 149 -6.51 -5.74 -12.33
C ASN A 149 -6.01 -4.94 -13.53
N SER A 150 -4.82 -4.35 -13.42
CA SER A 150 -4.18 -3.58 -14.47
C SER A 150 -2.72 -3.98 -14.58
N TRP A 151 -2.37 -4.77 -15.62
CA TRP A 151 -1.03 -5.31 -15.81
C TRP A 151 0.04 -4.21 -15.96
N TRP A 152 -0.30 -3.10 -16.62
CA TRP A 152 0.60 -1.97 -16.82
C TRP A 152 0.84 -1.18 -15.53
N LEU A 153 -0.12 -1.14 -14.59
CA LEU A 153 0.08 -0.61 -13.24
C LEU A 153 0.91 -1.57 -12.40
N ALA A 154 0.73 -2.89 -12.55
CA ALA A 154 1.46 -3.88 -11.76
C ALA A 154 2.98 -3.79 -11.95
N ILE A 155 3.46 -3.30 -13.11
CA ILE A 155 4.89 -3.16 -13.39
C ILE A 155 5.53 -2.09 -12.46
N PRO A 156 5.16 -0.81 -12.50
CA PRO A 156 5.77 0.22 -11.67
C PRO A 156 5.42 0.11 -10.18
N THR A 157 4.31 -0.56 -9.85
CA THR A 157 3.88 -0.80 -8.45
C THR A 157 4.31 -2.15 -7.91
N LEU A 158 5.20 -2.87 -8.62
CA LEU A 158 5.83 -4.12 -8.20
C LEU A 158 4.85 -5.25 -7.85
N GLY A 159 3.63 -5.20 -8.40
CA GLY A 159 2.58 -6.19 -8.21
C GLY A 159 1.24 -5.64 -7.72
N GLU A 160 1.19 -4.44 -7.11
CA GLU A 160 -0.04 -3.87 -6.54
C GLU A 160 -1.12 -3.58 -7.58
N GLY A 161 -0.76 -3.46 -8.87
CA GLY A 161 -1.73 -3.32 -9.96
C GLY A 161 -2.64 -4.55 -10.18
N TRP A 162 -2.38 -5.68 -9.53
CA TRP A 162 -3.31 -6.82 -9.44
C TRP A 162 -4.36 -6.58 -8.36
N HIS A 163 -4.99 -5.43 -8.40
CA HIS A 163 -5.77 -4.85 -7.31
C HIS A 163 -7.12 -5.55 -7.07
N ASN A 164 -7.78 -6.05 -8.12
CA ASN A 164 -8.97 -6.87 -7.95
C ASN A 164 -8.66 -8.23 -7.29
N ASN A 165 -7.50 -8.83 -7.56
CA ASN A 165 -7.05 -10.01 -6.82
C ASN A 165 -6.90 -9.69 -5.32
N HIS A 166 -6.25 -8.55 -5.02
CA HIS A 166 -6.05 -8.09 -3.65
C HIS A 166 -7.38 -7.84 -2.92
N HIS A 167 -8.35 -7.20 -3.56
CA HIS A 167 -9.69 -6.99 -3.00
C HIS A 167 -10.48 -8.28 -2.82
N ARG A 168 -10.28 -9.28 -3.72
CA ARG A 168 -10.92 -10.60 -3.59
C ARG A 168 -10.37 -11.39 -2.41
N TYR A 169 -9.07 -11.30 -2.12
CA TYR A 169 -8.42 -12.03 -1.03
C TYR A 169 -7.36 -11.17 -0.33
N PRO A 170 -7.79 -10.19 0.50
CA PRO A 170 -6.89 -9.18 1.09
C PRO A 170 -5.81 -9.73 2.04
N SER A 171 -6.02 -10.93 2.61
CA SER A 171 -5.04 -11.59 3.48
C SER A 171 -3.85 -12.19 2.73
N SER A 172 -3.92 -12.31 1.40
CA SER A 172 -2.82 -12.85 0.60
C SER A 172 -1.63 -11.89 0.56
N ALA A 173 -0.44 -12.40 0.83
CA ALA A 173 0.81 -11.70 0.54
C ALA A 173 1.15 -11.70 -0.96
N ARG A 174 0.56 -12.61 -1.74
CA ARG A 174 0.70 -12.71 -3.19
C ARG A 174 -0.47 -12.01 -3.86
N GLN A 175 -0.20 -10.97 -4.64
CA GLN A 175 -1.23 -10.27 -5.41
C GLN A 175 -1.36 -10.81 -6.85
N GLY A 176 -0.29 -11.30 -7.44
CA GLY A 176 -0.31 -12.01 -8.72
C GLY A 176 -0.74 -13.47 -8.53
N PHE A 177 -2.06 -13.78 -8.65
CA PHE A 177 -2.60 -15.11 -8.33
C PHE A 177 -2.20 -16.21 -9.32
N VAL A 178 -1.94 -15.84 -10.57
CA VAL A 178 -1.55 -16.78 -11.62
C VAL A 178 -0.08 -16.57 -12.04
N TRP A 179 0.55 -17.58 -12.66
CA TRP A 179 1.99 -17.62 -12.92
C TRP A 179 2.52 -16.44 -13.77
N TRP A 180 1.72 -15.90 -14.69
CA TRP A 180 2.09 -14.80 -15.58
C TRP A 180 1.83 -13.42 -14.97
N GLN A 181 1.15 -13.33 -13.85
CA GLN A 181 0.93 -12.10 -13.12
C GLN A 181 2.21 -11.75 -12.33
N TYR A 182 2.96 -10.81 -12.88
CA TYR A 182 4.19 -10.33 -12.28
C TYR A 182 3.94 -9.72 -10.90
N ASP A 183 4.66 -10.20 -9.89
CA ASP A 183 4.55 -9.75 -8.50
C ASP A 183 5.94 -9.79 -7.84
N LEU A 184 6.68 -8.71 -8.02
CA LEU A 184 8.04 -8.60 -7.52
C LEU A 184 8.06 -8.45 -5.98
N THR A 185 7.06 -7.80 -5.41
CA THR A 185 6.92 -7.68 -3.95
C THR A 185 6.80 -9.08 -3.32
N TYR A 186 5.96 -9.94 -3.88
CA TYR A 186 5.84 -11.31 -3.39
C TYR A 186 7.13 -12.12 -3.60
N ALA A 187 7.82 -11.95 -4.72
CA ALA A 187 9.12 -12.60 -4.95
C ALA A 187 10.15 -12.18 -3.90
N ALA A 188 10.23 -10.89 -3.55
CA ALA A 188 11.09 -10.40 -2.49
C ALA A 188 10.71 -10.98 -1.11
N LEU A 189 9.41 -11.08 -0.81
CA LEU A 189 8.93 -11.73 0.42
C LEU A 189 9.31 -13.22 0.48
N CYS A 190 9.28 -13.93 -0.65
CA CYS A 190 9.75 -15.33 -0.72
C CYS A 190 11.24 -15.44 -0.43
N LEU A 191 12.08 -14.53 -0.94
CA LEU A 191 13.50 -14.50 -0.61
C LEU A 191 13.74 -14.25 0.88
N LEU A 192 13.01 -13.30 1.48
CA LEU A 192 13.07 -13.06 2.92
C LEU A 192 12.58 -14.26 3.74
N ALA A 193 11.63 -15.02 3.22
CA ALA A 193 11.16 -16.25 3.87
C ALA A 193 12.22 -17.36 3.83
N LEU A 194 12.97 -17.50 2.73
CA LEU A 194 14.11 -18.42 2.65
C LEU A 194 15.22 -18.07 3.66
N CYS A 195 15.37 -16.79 3.98
CA CYS A 195 16.29 -16.32 5.02
C CYS A 195 15.71 -16.43 6.45
N GLY A 196 14.49 -16.95 6.63
CA GLY A 196 13.83 -17.07 7.94
C GLY A 196 13.35 -15.74 8.53
N ILE A 197 13.42 -14.63 7.79
CA ILE A 197 13.04 -13.29 8.24
C ILE A 197 11.52 -13.12 8.21
N VAL A 198 10.86 -13.70 7.20
CA VAL A 198 9.40 -13.68 7.04
C VAL A 198 8.89 -15.11 7.12
N GLN A 199 7.74 -15.29 7.78
CA GLN A 199 7.12 -16.59 7.97
C GLN A 199 5.63 -16.53 7.60
N ASN A 200 5.00 -17.69 7.36
CA ASN A 200 3.57 -17.82 7.14
C ASN A 200 3.04 -16.88 6.03
N LEU A 201 3.73 -16.83 4.88
CA LEU A 201 3.25 -16.08 3.72
C LEU A 201 1.92 -16.66 3.25
N GLN A 202 0.85 -15.90 3.47
CA GLN A 202 -0.48 -16.25 3.01
C GLN A 202 -0.53 -16.21 1.47
N ARG A 203 -1.26 -17.17 0.90
CA ARG A 203 -1.49 -17.27 -0.56
C ARG A 203 -2.98 -17.45 -0.81
N PRO A 204 -3.48 -17.11 -2.01
CA PRO A 204 -4.85 -17.44 -2.34
C PRO A 204 -5.02 -18.96 -2.36
N THR A 205 -6.20 -19.42 -1.91
CA THR A 205 -6.53 -20.84 -1.99
C THR A 205 -6.73 -21.27 -3.44
N PRO A 206 -6.53 -22.56 -3.78
CA PRO A 206 -6.78 -23.06 -5.13
C PRO A 206 -8.17 -22.72 -5.66
N ASP A 207 -9.19 -22.76 -4.79
CA ASP A 207 -10.57 -22.44 -5.15
C ASP A 207 -10.72 -20.98 -5.57
N VAL A 208 -10.14 -20.04 -4.81
CA VAL A 208 -10.12 -18.61 -5.17
C VAL A 208 -9.40 -18.39 -6.50
N VAL A 209 -8.29 -19.09 -6.74
CA VAL A 209 -7.57 -18.97 -8.03
C VAL A 209 -8.43 -19.51 -9.17
N ALA A 210 -9.17 -20.62 -8.96
CA ALA A 210 -10.02 -21.24 -9.95
C ALA A 210 -11.21 -20.37 -10.36
N GLU A 211 -11.80 -19.60 -9.43
CA GLU A 211 -12.87 -18.64 -9.75
C GLU A 211 -12.49 -17.70 -10.90
N GLY A 212 -11.24 -17.23 -10.95
CA GLY A 212 -10.76 -16.33 -12.00
C GLY A 212 -10.58 -16.96 -13.39
N TYR A 213 -10.79 -18.25 -13.56
CA TYR A 213 -10.82 -18.94 -14.87
C TYR A 213 -12.23 -19.17 -15.39
N ALA A 214 -13.25 -18.82 -14.59
CA ALA A 214 -14.67 -18.99 -14.97
C ALA A 214 -15.20 -17.77 -15.76
N PHE A 215 -14.40 -16.73 -16.00
CA PHE A 215 -14.72 -15.50 -16.72
C PHE A 215 -13.88 -15.32 -17.98
#